data_51f6fd10c591f9bf9405dfb30fd6682d
#
_entry.id   51f6fd10c591f9bf9405dfb30fd6682d
#
_cell.length_a   1.000
_cell.length_b   1.000
_cell.length_c   1.000
_cell.angle_alpha   90.00
_cell.angle_beta   90.00
_cell.angle_gamma   90.00
#
_symmetry.space_group_name_H-M   'P 1'
#
loop_
_entity.id
_entity.type
_entity.pdbx_description
1 polymer ?
#
loop_
_entity_poly.entity_id
_entity_poly.type
_entity_poly.pdbx_seq_one_letter_code
_entity_poly.pdbx_strand_id
1 'polypeptide(L)'
;WKQRYLRVRYGFFIHPKVGPILIDTGYTSHGLSAPGRSAWLRAYGHLLSPKLNLGAQPASFLKRFGLAPKDIKGIIITHFHADHVSGLAGFPNARLIASGVGYSNLQKNSSLKNIRHGIFP
;
A
#
# COMPACT_ATOMS: atom_id res chain seq x y z
N TRP A 1 -0.37 23.80 17.75
CA TRP A 1 0.17 22.80 16.81
C TRP A 1 -0.67 22.81 15.55
N LYS A 2 -0.11 23.26 14.38
CA LYS A 2 -0.81 23.16 13.08
C LYS A 2 -0.65 21.71 12.61
N GLN A 3 -1.77 20.99 12.50
CA GLN A 3 -1.79 19.67 11.85
C GLN A 3 -1.33 19.81 10.40
N ARG A 4 -0.24 19.15 10.04
CA ARG A 4 0.21 19.04 8.65
C ARG A 4 -0.27 17.70 8.07
N TYR A 5 -1.01 17.75 6.99
CA TYR A 5 -1.43 16.55 6.27
C TYR A 5 -0.40 16.22 5.21
N LEU A 6 0.14 15.01 5.25
CA LEU A 6 0.94 14.45 4.18
C LEU A 6 0.01 13.75 3.18
N ARG A 7 0.19 14.04 1.90
CA ARG A 7 -0.55 13.35 0.84
C ARG A 7 0.23 12.11 0.42
N VAL A 8 -0.35 10.97 0.66
CA VAL A 8 0.16 9.71 0.12
C VAL A 8 -0.27 9.59 -1.34
N ARG A 9 0.64 9.15 -2.19
CA ARG A 9 0.42 9.06 -3.63
C ARG A 9 0.68 7.64 -4.10
N TYR A 10 0.02 7.28 -5.18
CA TYR A 10 0.32 6.10 -5.98
C TYR A 10 0.30 6.51 -7.46
N GLY A 11 0.95 5.72 -8.31
CA GLY A 11 0.96 5.92 -9.74
C GLY A 11 0.18 4.83 -10.47
N PHE A 12 -0.23 5.11 -11.70
CA PHE A 12 -0.90 4.17 -12.58
C PHE A 12 -0.48 4.42 -14.03
N PHE A 13 -0.19 3.34 -14.76
CA PHE A 13 0.02 3.39 -16.19
C PHE A 13 -0.36 2.06 -16.85
N ILE A 14 -0.56 2.08 -18.17
CA ILE A 14 -0.82 0.89 -18.96
C ILE A 14 0.44 0.58 -19.77
N HIS A 15 1.10 -0.52 -19.42
CA HIS A 15 2.26 -0.99 -20.18
C HIS A 15 1.79 -1.70 -21.46
N PRO A 16 2.37 -1.38 -22.65
CA PRO A 16 1.84 -1.84 -23.94
C PRO A 16 1.84 -3.36 -24.11
N LYS A 17 2.75 -4.08 -23.44
CA LYS A 17 2.84 -5.55 -23.50
C LYS A 17 2.25 -6.27 -22.30
N VAL A 18 2.28 -5.65 -21.10
CA VAL A 18 1.92 -6.31 -19.85
C VAL A 18 0.51 -5.93 -19.40
N GLY A 19 0.06 -4.72 -19.73
CA GLY A 19 -1.23 -4.17 -19.31
C GLY A 19 -1.13 -3.24 -18.09
N PRO A 20 -2.20 -3.12 -17.29
CA PRO A 20 -2.29 -2.15 -16.21
C PRO A 20 -1.30 -2.42 -15.08
N ILE A 21 -0.54 -1.40 -14.67
CA ILE A 21 0.47 -1.44 -13.61
C ILE A 21 0.24 -0.29 -12.64
N LEU A 22 0.34 -0.58 -11.34
CA LEU A 22 0.40 0.43 -10.28
C LEU A 22 1.85 0.67 -9.83
N ILE A 23 2.10 1.87 -9.32
CA ILE A 23 3.29 2.22 -8.54
C ILE A 23 2.78 2.56 -7.15
N ASP A 24 3.13 1.73 -6.16
CA ASP A 24 2.59 1.76 -4.81
C ASP A 24 1.05 1.62 -4.74
N THR A 25 0.49 1.54 -3.56
CA THR A 25 -0.96 1.36 -3.36
C THR A 25 -1.59 2.46 -2.49
N GLY A 26 -0.78 3.31 -1.89
CA GLY A 26 -1.26 4.28 -0.93
C GLY A 26 -1.78 3.65 0.36
N TYR A 27 -2.33 4.46 1.25
CA TYR A 27 -3.12 3.99 2.38
C TYR A 27 -4.51 3.59 1.92
N THR A 28 -4.95 2.40 2.32
CA THR A 28 -6.30 1.92 2.04
C THR A 28 -7.03 1.52 3.32
N SER A 29 -8.37 1.62 3.30
CA SER A 29 -9.20 1.15 4.40
C SER A 29 -8.98 -0.35 4.67
N HIS A 30 -8.82 -1.16 3.61
CA HIS A 30 -8.52 -2.58 3.73
C HIS A 30 -7.21 -2.83 4.46
N GLY A 31 -6.16 -2.06 4.18
CA GLY A 31 -4.89 -2.15 4.86
C GLY A 31 -4.95 -1.85 6.36
N LEU A 32 -5.87 -0.99 6.79
CA LEU A 32 -6.06 -0.65 8.20
C LEU A 32 -6.89 -1.69 8.97
N SER A 33 -7.83 -2.37 8.28
CA SER A 33 -8.80 -3.29 8.89
C SER A 33 -8.53 -4.77 8.63
N ALA A 34 -7.44 -5.13 7.96
CA ALA A 34 -7.14 -6.50 7.59
C ALA A 34 -7.11 -7.45 8.81
N PRO A 35 -7.77 -8.63 8.74
CA PRO A 35 -7.71 -9.63 9.79
C PRO A 35 -6.27 -10.16 9.97
N GLY A 36 -5.91 -10.53 11.19
CA GLY A 36 -4.56 -11.04 11.52
C GLY A 36 -3.56 -9.98 11.97
N ARG A 37 -3.89 -8.70 11.91
CA ARG A 37 -3.02 -7.65 12.43
C ARG A 37 -3.01 -7.63 13.96
N SER A 38 -1.82 -7.41 14.52
CA SER A 38 -1.66 -7.27 15.96
C SER A 38 -2.49 -6.11 16.51
N ALA A 39 -2.97 -6.22 17.77
CA ALA A 39 -3.70 -5.14 18.45
C ALA A 39 -2.91 -3.82 18.46
N TRP A 40 -1.58 -3.89 18.56
CA TRP A 40 -0.67 -2.75 18.49
C TRP A 40 -0.75 -1.99 17.17
N LEU A 41 -0.83 -2.71 16.04
CA LEU A 41 -0.95 -2.10 14.72
C LEU A 41 -2.30 -1.42 14.52
N ARG A 42 -3.36 -2.00 15.07
CA ARG A 42 -4.68 -1.36 15.05
C ARG A 42 -4.68 -0.09 15.89
N ALA A 43 -4.11 -0.14 17.10
CA ALA A 43 -3.97 1.04 17.96
C ALA A 43 -3.13 2.15 17.29
N TYR A 44 -2.02 1.79 16.64
CA TYR A 44 -1.19 2.73 15.89
C TYR A 44 -1.93 3.34 14.69
N GLY A 45 -2.71 2.54 13.96
CA GLY A 45 -3.57 3.02 12.88
C GLY A 45 -4.62 4.02 13.37
N HIS A 46 -5.21 3.79 14.54
CA HIS A 46 -6.11 4.74 15.19
C HIS A 46 -5.40 6.02 15.64
N LEU A 47 -4.18 5.91 16.16
CA LEU A 47 -3.39 7.06 16.59
C LEU A 47 -3.02 7.97 15.42
N LEU A 48 -2.62 7.39 14.29
CA LEU A 48 -2.30 8.15 13.07
C LEU A 48 -3.55 8.72 12.40
N SER A 49 -4.71 8.13 12.64
CA SER A 49 -6.02 8.55 12.10
C SER A 49 -5.94 9.08 10.67
N PRO A 50 -5.44 8.31 9.70
CA PRO A 50 -5.27 8.81 8.34
C PRO A 50 -6.63 9.19 7.78
N LYS A 51 -6.76 10.42 7.27
CA LYS A 51 -7.97 10.83 6.56
C LYS A 51 -8.00 10.16 5.20
N LEU A 52 -8.74 9.06 5.09
CA LEU A 52 -8.88 8.31 3.85
C LEU A 52 -9.98 8.91 2.99
N ASN A 53 -9.62 9.34 1.79
CA ASN A 53 -10.60 9.65 0.75
C ASN A 53 -10.90 8.36 -0.03
N LEU A 54 -12.05 7.75 0.22
CA LEU A 54 -12.46 6.51 -0.42
C LEU A 54 -12.52 6.61 -1.95
N GLY A 55 -12.93 7.77 -2.48
CA GLY A 55 -12.96 8.01 -3.93
C GLY A 55 -11.57 8.14 -4.58
N ALA A 56 -10.55 8.45 -3.78
CA ALA A 56 -9.17 8.58 -4.24
C ALA A 56 -8.32 7.32 -4.02
N GLN A 57 -8.89 6.25 -3.46
CA GLN A 57 -8.18 4.97 -3.34
C GLN A 57 -7.97 4.31 -4.71
N PRO A 58 -6.91 3.51 -4.91
CA PRO A 58 -6.60 2.90 -6.21
C PRO A 58 -7.77 2.15 -6.82
N ALA A 59 -8.49 1.33 -6.03
CA ALA A 59 -9.65 0.58 -6.53
C ALA A 59 -10.77 1.49 -7.07
N SER A 60 -11.03 2.63 -6.43
CA SER A 60 -12.01 3.61 -6.90
C SER A 60 -11.52 4.38 -8.13
N PHE A 61 -10.22 4.70 -8.17
CA PHE A 61 -9.59 5.37 -9.30
C PHE A 61 -9.63 4.51 -10.56
N LEU A 62 -9.35 3.21 -10.46
CA LEU A 62 -9.33 2.28 -11.59
C LEU A 62 -10.69 2.19 -12.29
N LYS A 63 -11.79 2.34 -11.58
CA LYS A 63 -13.15 2.35 -12.17
C LYS A 63 -13.32 3.42 -13.25
N ARG A 64 -12.59 4.54 -13.16
CA ARG A 64 -12.61 5.61 -14.17
C ARG A 64 -12.06 5.18 -15.53
N PHE A 65 -11.29 4.08 -15.55
CA PHE A 65 -10.72 3.46 -16.75
C PHE A 65 -11.43 2.14 -17.12
N GLY A 66 -12.57 1.84 -16.48
CA GLY A 66 -13.28 0.57 -16.69
C GLY A 66 -12.54 -0.64 -16.12
N LEU A 67 -11.59 -0.44 -15.20
CA LEU A 67 -10.76 -1.48 -14.62
C LEU A 67 -11.19 -1.82 -13.20
N ALA A 68 -11.00 -3.10 -12.83
CA ALA A 68 -11.13 -3.60 -11.47
C ALA A 68 -9.74 -3.95 -10.89
N PRO A 69 -9.60 -4.08 -9.57
CA PRO A 69 -8.33 -4.50 -8.94
C PRO A 69 -7.74 -5.80 -9.49
N LYS A 70 -8.57 -6.76 -9.89
CA LYS A 70 -8.16 -8.04 -10.51
C LYS A 70 -7.48 -7.88 -11.86
N ASP A 71 -7.67 -6.75 -12.53
CA ASP A 71 -7.12 -6.48 -13.86
C ASP A 71 -5.67 -5.98 -13.79
N ILE A 72 -5.23 -5.52 -12.62
CA ILE A 72 -3.85 -5.06 -12.40
C ILE A 72 -2.91 -6.26 -12.52
N LYS A 73 -1.91 -6.10 -13.40
CA LYS A 73 -0.92 -7.13 -13.72
C LYS A 73 0.34 -7.04 -12.88
N GLY A 74 0.68 -5.85 -12.43
CA GLY A 74 1.87 -5.62 -11.62
C GLY A 74 1.73 -4.42 -10.69
N ILE A 75 2.45 -4.45 -9.58
CA ILE A 75 2.61 -3.33 -8.65
C ILE A 75 4.10 -3.14 -8.40
N ILE A 76 4.61 -1.98 -8.78
CA ILE A 76 5.99 -1.57 -8.48
C ILE A 76 5.97 -0.95 -7.09
N ILE A 77 6.73 -1.53 -6.16
CA ILE A 77 6.88 -1.05 -4.79
C ILE A 77 8.13 -0.19 -4.71
N THR A 78 7.94 1.11 -4.46
CA THR A 78 9.08 2.02 -4.31
C THR A 78 9.83 1.77 -3.01
N HIS A 79 9.09 1.54 -1.92
CA HIS A 79 9.62 1.13 -0.63
C HIS A 79 8.51 0.55 0.27
N PHE A 80 8.87 -0.07 1.39
CA PHE A 80 7.96 -0.88 2.19
C PHE A 80 7.26 -0.13 3.35
N HIS A 81 7.14 1.18 3.31
CA HIS A 81 6.35 1.90 4.30
C HIS A 81 4.85 1.60 4.15
N ALA A 82 4.12 1.65 5.26
CA ALA A 82 2.70 1.26 5.29
C ALA A 82 1.83 2.06 4.31
N ASP A 83 2.13 3.33 4.11
CA ASP A 83 1.43 4.21 3.17
C ASP A 83 1.70 3.91 1.69
N HIS A 84 2.60 2.97 1.40
CA HIS A 84 2.88 2.48 0.05
C HIS A 84 2.38 1.06 -0.21
N VAL A 85 2.33 0.22 0.83
CA VAL A 85 2.03 -1.21 0.69
C VAL A 85 0.71 -1.65 1.31
N SER A 86 -0.01 -0.79 2.03
CA SER A 86 -1.20 -1.20 2.78
C SER A 86 -2.36 -1.71 1.92
N GLY A 87 -2.38 -1.39 0.63
CA GLY A 87 -3.41 -1.81 -0.30
C GLY A 87 -3.10 -3.07 -1.09
N LEU A 88 -1.92 -3.69 -0.92
CA LEU A 88 -1.47 -4.83 -1.75
C LEU A 88 -2.46 -5.99 -1.79
N ALA A 89 -3.04 -6.35 -0.65
CA ALA A 89 -4.02 -7.45 -0.56
C ALA A 89 -5.29 -7.22 -1.39
N GLY A 90 -5.55 -5.99 -1.82
CA GLY A 90 -6.67 -5.64 -2.70
C GLY A 90 -6.44 -6.01 -4.17
N PHE A 91 -5.24 -6.47 -4.56
CA PHE A 91 -4.85 -6.76 -5.96
C PHE A 91 -4.39 -8.21 -6.14
N PRO A 92 -5.32 -9.17 -6.15
CA PRO A 92 -5.00 -10.60 -6.02
C PRO A 92 -4.17 -11.17 -7.17
N ASN A 93 -4.22 -10.56 -8.36
CA ASN A 93 -3.55 -11.05 -9.56
C ASN A 93 -2.25 -10.29 -9.89
N ALA A 94 -1.90 -9.28 -9.11
CA ALA A 94 -0.76 -8.44 -9.39
C ALA A 94 0.56 -9.11 -8.98
N ARG A 95 1.54 -9.09 -9.87
CA ARG A 95 2.93 -9.43 -9.53
C ARG A 95 3.58 -8.26 -8.82
N LEU A 96 4.26 -8.52 -7.70
CA LEU A 96 4.98 -7.48 -6.97
C LEU A 96 6.39 -7.34 -7.53
N ILE A 97 6.78 -6.11 -7.80
CA ILE A 97 8.11 -5.72 -8.30
C ILE A 97 8.70 -4.78 -7.27
N ALA A 98 9.73 -5.22 -6.57
CA ALA A 98 10.36 -4.46 -5.49
C ALA A 98 11.87 -4.65 -5.48
N SER A 99 12.58 -3.81 -4.73
CA SER A 99 14.01 -3.99 -4.46
C SER A 99 14.26 -5.30 -3.68
N GLY A 100 15.06 -6.20 -4.23
CA GLY A 100 15.45 -7.43 -3.55
C GLY A 100 16.22 -7.16 -2.24
N VAL A 101 17.06 -6.12 -2.22
CA VAL A 101 17.77 -5.69 -1.00
C VAL A 101 16.78 -5.19 0.05
N GLY A 102 15.82 -4.35 -0.36
CA GLY A 102 14.77 -3.85 0.54
C GLY A 102 13.93 -4.98 1.13
N TYR A 103 13.52 -5.94 0.32
CA TYR A 103 12.76 -7.11 0.76
C TYR A 103 13.58 -8.01 1.71
N SER A 104 14.84 -8.27 1.39
CA SER A 104 15.73 -9.04 2.26
C SER A 104 15.92 -8.38 3.63
N ASN A 105 16.08 -7.06 3.66
CA ASN A 105 16.18 -6.30 4.92
C ASN A 105 14.88 -6.38 5.74
N LEU A 106 13.73 -6.30 5.07
CA LEU A 106 12.42 -6.47 5.70
C LEU A 106 12.31 -7.82 6.43
N GLN A 107 12.76 -8.90 5.78
CA GLN A 107 12.73 -10.25 6.36
C GLN A 107 13.73 -10.46 7.50
N LYS A 108 14.92 -9.87 7.41
CA LYS A 108 15.97 -10.00 8.42
C LYS A 108 15.73 -9.16 9.67
N ASN A 109 14.98 -8.08 9.56
CA ASN A 109 14.70 -7.21 10.69
C ASN A 109 13.65 -7.84 11.61
N SER A 110 13.79 -7.62 12.92
CA SER A 110 12.72 -7.95 13.86
C SER A 110 11.47 -7.09 13.59
N SER A 111 10.29 -7.59 13.95
CA SER A 111 9.03 -6.85 13.81
C SER A 111 9.08 -5.48 14.47
N LEU A 112 9.70 -5.36 15.66
CA LEU A 112 9.87 -4.08 16.35
C LEU A 112 10.74 -3.11 15.56
N LYS A 113 11.83 -3.59 14.94
CA LYS A 113 12.69 -2.75 14.10
C LYS A 113 11.95 -2.27 12.86
N ASN A 114 11.20 -3.16 12.20
CA ASN A 114 10.37 -2.79 11.05
C ASN A 114 9.33 -1.72 11.43
N ILE A 115 8.61 -1.90 12.54
CA ILE A 115 7.61 -0.93 13.03
C ILE A 115 8.25 0.45 13.28
N ARG A 116 9.45 0.51 13.90
CA ARG A 116 10.18 1.77 14.12
C ARG A 116 10.52 2.50 12.82
N HIS A 117 10.66 1.77 11.72
CA HIS A 117 10.89 2.31 10.38
C HIS A 117 9.60 2.54 9.57
N GLY A 118 8.41 2.47 10.20
CA GLY A 118 7.13 2.65 9.50
C GLY A 118 6.76 1.49 8.57
N ILE A 119 7.41 0.35 8.72
CA ILE A 119 7.18 -0.86 7.96
C ILE A 119 6.34 -1.80 8.82
N PHE A 120 5.15 -2.14 8.34
CA PHE A 120 4.24 -3.02 9.09
C PHE A 120 4.11 -4.36 8.35
N PRO A 121 4.45 -5.46 9.02
CA PRO A 121 4.25 -6.80 8.47
C PRO A 121 2.76 -7.16 8.35
#